data_64976d65dd0cf6924716850ed4c0ff20
#
_entry.id   64976d65dd0cf6924716850ed4c0ff20
#
_cell.length_a   1.000
_cell.length_b   1.000
_cell.length_c   1.000
_cell.angle_alpha   90.00
_cell.angle_beta   90.00
_cell.angle_gamma   90.00
#
_symmetry.space_group_name_H-M   'P 1'
#
loop_
_entity.id
_entity.type
_entity.pdbx_description
1 polymer ?
#
loop_
_entity_poly.entity_id
_entity_poly.type
_entity_poly.pdbx_seq_one_letter_code
_entity_poly.pdbx_strand_id
1 'polypeptide(L)'
;FSCPHGVIRPFLLDKKDSKVESIPSLLPKDKEFTIGINYEECTGCGVCTLACPGKLGKKALEMVPNKDKENNFEYLLKNNVNDKYQSNLLTVKNVSFKEPKFEYSGACAGCGETPYITNLTRVFNDNLMIANATGCSSIYSGSVPSMPYSIPWASSLFEDNTEYGYGILQGINIKRDKIKKYMKEYPRNKLFKKWIENMDNYDICKEVKENIDYKKHPYLNDMKDYILPKQLWVLGGDGFAYDIGYGGLDHVLASNEDVNILVLDTEVYSNTGGQSSKSSNIGSVASFTSNGKDNYKKDLARIAMCYPHVYVASVNIGYNKEQYLKAIKEASLHNGPSLIPMY
;
A
#
# COMPACT_ATOMS: atom_id res chain seq x y z
N PHE A 1 12.66 1.59 0.69
CA PHE A 1 11.48 2.30 0.21
C PHE A 1 11.30 2.18 -1.31
N SER A 2 12.38 2.23 -2.09
CA SER A 2 12.34 2.24 -3.56
C SER A 2 12.54 0.86 -4.21
N CYS A 3 12.77 -0.21 -3.45
CA CYS A 3 12.97 -1.54 -4.02
C CYS A 3 11.64 -2.13 -4.51
N PRO A 4 11.52 -2.49 -5.81
CA PRO A 4 10.27 -3.01 -6.37
C PRO A 4 9.82 -4.35 -5.78
N HIS A 5 10.77 -5.15 -5.29
CA HIS A 5 10.49 -6.48 -4.76
C HIS A 5 10.55 -6.56 -3.23
N GLY A 6 10.84 -5.44 -2.54
CA GLY A 6 10.90 -5.41 -1.08
C GLY A 6 12.10 -6.14 -0.45
N VAL A 7 13.09 -6.52 -1.25
CA VAL A 7 14.22 -7.37 -0.82
C VAL A 7 15.23 -6.67 0.09
N ILE A 8 15.19 -5.34 0.19
CA ILE A 8 16.11 -4.56 1.02
C ILE A 8 15.34 -4.02 2.21
N ARG A 9 15.79 -4.36 3.42
CA ARG A 9 15.16 -3.92 4.66
C ARG A 9 16.18 -3.42 5.68
N PRO A 10 15.86 -2.35 6.43
CA PRO A 10 16.62 -1.95 7.59
C PRO A 10 16.23 -2.82 8.80
N PHE A 11 17.22 -3.20 9.58
CA PHE A 11 17.04 -3.96 10.81
C PHE A 11 17.73 -3.28 11.99
N LEU A 12 17.06 -3.34 13.15
CA LEU A 12 17.62 -2.99 14.44
C LEU A 12 17.89 -4.29 15.21
N LEU A 13 19.05 -4.34 15.85
CA LEU A 13 19.46 -5.46 16.70
C LEU A 13 19.66 -4.94 18.13
N ASP A 14 19.37 -5.76 19.15
CA ASP A 14 19.56 -5.39 20.55
C ASP A 14 21.03 -5.14 20.89
N LYS A 15 21.92 -5.93 20.29
CA LYS A 15 23.37 -5.89 20.52
C LYS A 15 24.12 -6.20 19.23
N LYS A 16 25.41 -5.84 19.22
CA LYS A 16 26.31 -6.27 18.14
C LYS A 16 26.35 -7.79 18.06
N ASP A 17 26.12 -8.30 16.87
CA ASP A 17 26.12 -9.74 16.57
C ASP A 17 27.25 -10.06 15.61
N SER A 18 28.06 -11.09 15.95
CA SER A 18 29.19 -11.49 15.11
C SER A 18 28.80 -12.13 13.76
N LYS A 19 27.53 -12.52 13.61
CA LYS A 19 27.00 -13.13 12.40
C LYS A 19 26.65 -12.13 11.31
N VAL A 20 26.49 -10.85 11.67
CA VAL A 20 26.11 -9.81 10.74
C VAL A 20 26.91 -8.54 10.97
N GLU A 21 27.31 -7.88 9.89
CA GLU A 21 27.93 -6.57 9.99
C GLU A 21 26.85 -5.54 10.41
N SER A 22 27.13 -4.79 11.46
CA SER A 22 26.25 -3.76 11.94
C SER A 22 27.04 -2.54 12.42
N ILE A 23 26.37 -1.41 12.51
CA ILE A 23 26.89 -0.17 13.05
C ILE A 23 25.99 0.34 14.17
N PRO A 24 26.52 1.10 15.15
CA PRO A 24 25.67 1.73 16.15
C PRO A 24 24.58 2.56 15.53
N SER A 25 23.33 2.34 15.95
CA SER A 25 22.19 3.12 15.45
C SER A 25 22.24 4.55 15.97
N LEU A 26 21.97 5.50 15.09
CA LEU A 26 21.85 6.91 15.48
C LEU A 26 20.61 7.16 16.34
N LEU A 27 19.50 6.47 16.03
CA LEU A 27 18.22 6.50 16.74
C LEU A 27 17.47 5.19 16.48
N PRO A 28 17.17 4.40 17.51
CA PRO A 28 17.56 4.57 18.94
C PRO A 28 19.05 4.28 19.16
N LYS A 29 19.69 5.04 20.06
CA LYS A 29 21.15 5.00 20.30
C LYS A 29 21.64 3.73 21.00
N ASP A 30 20.75 2.97 21.61
CA ASP A 30 21.04 1.74 22.34
C ASP A 30 20.95 0.47 21.49
N LYS A 31 20.83 0.63 20.17
CA LYS A 31 20.67 -0.46 19.19
C LYS A 31 21.77 -0.46 18.14
N GLU A 32 21.94 -1.59 17.51
CA GLU A 32 22.74 -1.75 16.31
C GLU A 32 21.84 -1.69 15.07
N PHE A 33 22.37 -1.12 13.99
CA PHE A 33 21.68 -0.98 12.71
C PHE A 33 22.39 -1.76 11.61
N THR A 34 21.63 -2.47 10.80
CA THR A 34 22.13 -3.11 9.59
C THR A 34 21.08 -3.06 8.48
N ILE A 35 21.51 -3.29 7.25
CA ILE A 35 20.65 -3.47 6.08
C ILE A 35 20.74 -4.91 5.64
N GLY A 36 19.63 -5.62 5.68
CA GLY A 36 19.51 -6.96 5.12
C GLY A 36 19.06 -6.92 3.66
N ILE A 37 19.58 -7.82 2.87
CA ILE A 37 19.21 -8.00 1.46
C ILE A 37 18.88 -9.48 1.24
N ASN A 38 17.66 -9.75 0.77
CA ASN A 38 17.28 -11.07 0.32
C ASN A 38 17.81 -11.26 -1.12
N TYR A 39 18.95 -11.89 -1.26
CA TYR A 39 19.61 -12.06 -2.55
C TYR A 39 18.89 -13.03 -3.48
N GLU A 40 18.14 -13.98 -2.93
CA GLU A 40 17.39 -14.98 -3.70
C GLU A 40 16.23 -14.35 -4.46
N GLU A 41 15.58 -13.34 -3.87
CA GLU A 41 14.46 -12.63 -4.46
C GLU A 41 14.87 -11.34 -5.20
N CYS A 42 16.17 -11.05 -5.26
CA CYS A 42 16.69 -9.85 -5.91
C CYS A 42 16.75 -10.03 -7.42
N THR A 43 16.01 -9.21 -8.18
CA THR A 43 16.00 -9.22 -9.66
C THR A 43 17.16 -8.49 -10.31
N GLY A 44 18.09 -7.92 -9.54
CA GLY A 44 19.27 -7.22 -10.08
C GLY A 44 18.96 -5.90 -10.81
N CYS A 45 17.81 -5.28 -10.60
CA CYS A 45 17.35 -4.12 -11.40
C CYS A 45 18.14 -2.81 -11.19
N GLY A 46 18.94 -2.70 -10.13
CA GLY A 46 19.78 -1.51 -9.86
C GLY A 46 19.06 -0.29 -9.29
N VAL A 47 17.73 -0.29 -9.16
CA VAL A 47 16.96 0.87 -8.65
C VAL A 47 17.44 1.33 -7.27
N CYS A 48 17.84 0.40 -6.40
CA CYS A 48 18.34 0.70 -5.06
C CYS A 48 19.63 1.53 -5.07
N THR A 49 20.55 1.25 -6.00
CA THR A 49 21.79 2.02 -6.15
C THR A 49 21.55 3.38 -6.79
N LEU A 50 20.58 3.48 -7.71
CA LEU A 50 20.17 4.76 -8.30
C LEU A 50 19.47 5.66 -7.25
N ALA A 51 18.56 5.09 -6.47
CA ALA A 51 17.79 5.81 -5.45
C ALA A 51 18.58 6.11 -4.17
N CYS A 52 19.77 5.52 -3.99
CA CYS A 52 20.58 5.76 -2.81
C CYS A 52 21.12 7.20 -2.80
N PRO A 53 20.76 8.03 -1.81
CA PRO A 53 21.21 9.43 -1.74
C PRO A 53 22.72 9.52 -1.52
N GLY A 54 23.32 8.52 -0.89
CA GLY A 54 24.72 8.52 -0.54
C GLY A 54 25.12 9.65 0.43
N LYS A 55 26.41 9.79 0.63
CA LYS A 55 27.00 10.91 1.36
C LYS A 55 28.32 11.33 0.69
N LEU A 56 28.47 12.60 0.40
CA LEU A 56 29.68 13.14 -0.26
C LEU A 56 30.02 12.41 -1.57
N GLY A 57 29.01 12.09 -2.38
CA GLY A 57 29.18 11.38 -3.66
C GLY A 57 29.39 9.86 -3.55
N LYS A 58 29.50 9.31 -2.33
CA LYS A 58 29.63 7.85 -2.11
C LYS A 58 28.27 7.26 -1.79
N LYS A 59 27.86 6.24 -2.56
CA LYS A 59 26.63 5.47 -2.32
C LYS A 59 26.86 4.40 -1.27
N ALA A 60 25.81 4.10 -0.48
CA ALA A 60 25.86 3.04 0.52
C ALA A 60 25.59 1.64 -0.07
N LEU A 61 25.09 1.59 -1.30
CA LEU A 61 24.76 0.34 -2.00
C LEU A 61 25.48 0.31 -3.35
N GLU A 62 25.99 -0.86 -3.69
CA GLU A 62 26.68 -1.15 -4.95
C GLU A 62 26.12 -2.44 -5.56
N MET A 63 26.04 -2.49 -6.88
CA MET A 63 25.70 -3.71 -7.61
C MET A 63 26.95 -4.57 -7.78
N VAL A 64 26.90 -5.78 -7.23
CA VAL A 64 27.98 -6.76 -7.35
C VAL A 64 27.41 -8.10 -7.82
N PRO A 65 28.22 -8.95 -8.50
CA PRO A 65 27.79 -10.32 -8.82
C PRO A 65 27.39 -11.07 -7.54
N ASN A 66 26.25 -11.73 -7.57
CA ASN A 66 25.77 -12.54 -6.46
C ASN A 66 26.48 -13.91 -6.46
N LYS A 67 27.76 -13.90 -6.12
CA LYS A 67 28.57 -15.12 -5.98
C LYS A 67 28.90 -15.31 -4.50
N ASP A 68 28.57 -16.47 -3.99
CA ASP A 68 29.01 -17.01 -2.68
C ASP A 68 28.81 -16.12 -1.45
N LYS A 69 27.74 -15.30 -1.39
CA LYS A 69 27.40 -14.54 -0.19
C LYS A 69 26.39 -15.32 0.66
N GLU A 70 26.73 -15.50 1.93
CA GLU A 70 25.76 -15.99 2.91
C GLU A 70 24.54 -15.07 2.97
N ASN A 71 23.33 -15.64 2.80
CA ASN A 71 22.10 -14.90 2.93
C ASN A 71 21.70 -14.82 4.41
N ASN A 72 22.11 -13.76 5.09
CA ASN A 72 21.77 -13.53 6.48
C ASN A 72 20.37 -12.93 6.68
N PHE A 73 19.57 -12.80 5.63
CA PHE A 73 18.28 -12.10 5.68
C PHE A 73 17.28 -12.80 6.60
N GLU A 74 17.15 -14.13 6.50
CA GLU A 74 16.27 -14.90 7.41
C GLU A 74 16.71 -14.82 8.87
N TYR A 75 18.03 -14.81 9.11
CA TYR A 75 18.55 -14.60 10.45
C TYR A 75 18.14 -13.25 11.01
N LEU A 76 18.23 -12.19 10.20
CA LEU A 76 17.81 -10.84 10.57
C LEU A 76 16.30 -10.74 10.80
N LEU A 77 15.48 -11.43 9.99
CA LEU A 77 14.02 -11.48 10.21
C LEU A 77 13.66 -12.06 11.58
N LYS A 78 14.38 -13.09 12.04
CA LYS A 78 14.11 -13.76 13.32
C LYS A 78 14.67 -13.03 14.54
N ASN A 79 15.74 -12.26 14.40
CA ASN A 79 16.51 -11.69 15.50
C ASN A 79 16.45 -10.17 15.60
N ASN A 80 15.68 -9.50 14.74
CA ASN A 80 15.53 -8.04 14.80
C ASN A 80 14.59 -7.60 15.93
N VAL A 81 14.68 -6.33 16.26
CA VAL A 81 13.82 -5.67 17.24
C VAL A 81 13.07 -4.48 16.66
N ASN A 82 12.80 -4.51 15.37
CA ASN A 82 12.08 -3.43 14.67
C ASN A 82 10.73 -3.12 15.32
N ASP A 83 10.00 -4.15 15.77
CA ASP A 83 8.69 -4.01 16.40
C ASP A 83 8.72 -3.26 17.73
N LYS A 84 9.88 -3.28 18.41
CA LYS A 84 10.10 -2.50 19.64
C LYS A 84 10.37 -1.02 19.34
N TYR A 85 10.75 -0.69 18.12
CA TYR A 85 10.96 0.67 17.67
C TYR A 85 9.66 1.25 17.12
N GLN A 86 8.80 1.71 18.01
CA GLN A 86 7.55 2.35 17.61
C GLN A 86 7.74 3.87 17.60
N SER A 87 7.39 4.47 16.48
CA SER A 87 7.32 5.92 16.33
C SER A 87 5.99 6.29 15.69
N ASN A 88 5.30 7.24 16.28
CA ASN A 88 4.06 7.80 15.74
C ASN A 88 4.30 8.74 14.56
N LEU A 89 5.56 9.07 14.28
CA LEU A 89 5.92 9.93 13.15
C LEU A 89 5.90 9.15 11.84
N LEU A 90 5.12 9.62 10.90
CA LEU A 90 5.05 9.07 9.55
C LEU A 90 6.18 9.67 8.70
N THR A 91 7.36 9.07 8.78
CA THR A 91 8.54 9.42 8.00
C THR A 91 9.03 8.23 7.19
N VAL A 92 9.76 8.47 6.09
CA VAL A 92 10.37 7.41 5.28
C VAL A 92 11.18 6.43 6.13
N LYS A 93 11.97 6.97 7.08
CA LYS A 93 12.76 6.16 8.01
C LYS A 93 11.87 5.20 8.81
N ASN A 94 10.88 5.73 9.52
CA ASN A 94 10.04 4.95 10.44
C ASN A 94 9.19 3.91 9.68
N VAL A 95 8.65 4.29 8.53
CA VAL A 95 7.88 3.37 7.67
C VAL A 95 8.77 2.24 7.13
N SER A 96 10.03 2.52 6.83
CA SER A 96 10.96 1.50 6.32
C SER A 96 11.26 0.38 7.31
N PHE A 97 11.16 0.62 8.62
CA PHE A 97 11.31 -0.41 9.66
C PHE A 97 10.07 -1.30 9.82
N LYS A 98 8.91 -0.89 9.30
CA LYS A 98 7.70 -1.70 9.36
C LYS A 98 7.78 -2.84 8.35
N GLU A 99 7.26 -4.00 8.74
CA GLU A 99 7.15 -5.15 7.86
C GLU A 99 6.18 -4.84 6.71
N PRO A 100 6.57 -5.08 5.45
CA PRO A 100 5.66 -4.99 4.33
C PRO A 100 4.70 -6.18 4.32
N LYS A 101 3.48 -5.95 3.84
CA LYS A 101 2.49 -7.02 3.58
C LYS A 101 2.28 -7.24 2.09
N PHE A 102 3.17 -6.67 1.27
CA PHE A 102 3.28 -6.91 -0.17
C PHE A 102 4.78 -6.89 -0.54
N GLU A 103 5.30 -8.03 -0.98
CA GLU A 103 6.71 -8.23 -1.30
C GLU A 103 6.93 -9.45 -2.20
N TYR A 104 8.09 -9.54 -2.84
CA TYR A 104 8.47 -10.66 -3.71
C TYR A 104 7.44 -10.96 -4.81
N SER A 105 6.87 -9.91 -5.38
CA SER A 105 5.89 -10.04 -6.46
C SER A 105 6.52 -10.48 -7.77
N GLY A 106 5.72 -11.03 -8.69
CA GLY A 106 6.11 -11.36 -10.05
C GLY A 106 6.27 -10.16 -10.98
N ALA A 107 6.46 -8.95 -10.45
CA ALA A 107 6.62 -7.74 -11.24
C ALA A 107 7.96 -7.70 -12.00
N CYS A 108 8.00 -6.92 -13.07
CA CYS A 108 9.20 -6.69 -13.85
C CYS A 108 10.36 -6.14 -13.00
N ALA A 109 11.59 -6.46 -13.37
CA ALA A 109 12.78 -5.85 -12.79
C ALA A 109 12.71 -4.32 -12.95
N GLY A 110 12.76 -3.58 -11.83
CA GLY A 110 12.65 -2.12 -11.84
C GLY A 110 11.23 -1.57 -11.94
N CYS A 111 10.19 -2.38 -11.71
CA CYS A 111 8.79 -1.94 -11.71
C CYS A 111 8.58 -0.69 -10.86
N GLY A 112 7.94 0.34 -11.43
CA GLY A 112 7.64 1.61 -10.75
C GLY A 112 6.40 1.56 -9.88
N GLU A 113 5.49 0.60 -10.08
CA GLU A 113 4.21 0.51 -9.36
C GLU A 113 4.35 -0.10 -7.97
N THR A 114 5.08 -1.21 -7.86
CA THR A 114 5.15 -2.03 -6.64
C THR A 114 5.70 -1.31 -5.40
N PRO A 115 6.61 -0.33 -5.48
CA PRO A 115 7.02 0.45 -4.32
C PRO A 115 5.87 1.21 -3.65
N TYR A 116 4.90 1.71 -4.41
CA TYR A 116 3.73 2.38 -3.86
C TYR A 116 2.89 1.40 -3.04
N ILE A 117 2.61 0.22 -3.58
CA ILE A 117 1.82 -0.82 -2.91
C ILE A 117 2.55 -1.33 -1.65
N THR A 118 3.84 -1.64 -1.76
CA THR A 118 4.65 -2.10 -0.62
C THR A 118 4.61 -1.10 0.53
N ASN A 119 4.76 0.19 0.24
CA ASN A 119 4.76 1.22 1.28
C ASN A 119 3.35 1.55 1.79
N LEU A 120 2.31 1.42 0.96
CA LEU A 120 0.91 1.47 1.41
C LEU A 120 0.65 0.38 2.46
N THR A 121 1.10 -0.85 2.21
CA THR A 121 0.96 -1.96 3.17
C THR A 121 1.73 -1.73 4.47
N ARG A 122 2.91 -1.09 4.42
CA ARG A 122 3.67 -0.72 5.62
C ARG A 122 2.97 0.32 6.48
N VAL A 123 2.24 1.24 5.86
CA VAL A 123 1.54 2.31 6.58
C VAL A 123 0.28 1.78 7.26
N PHE A 124 -0.55 1.03 6.55
CA PHE A 124 -1.87 0.62 7.03
C PHE A 124 -1.93 -0.81 7.59
N ASN A 125 -0.95 -1.65 7.26
CA ASN A 125 -0.78 -3.00 7.76
C ASN A 125 -2.10 -3.81 7.70
N ASP A 126 -2.51 -4.47 8.80
CA ASP A 126 -3.68 -5.35 8.88
C ASP A 126 -5.04 -4.63 8.71
N ASN A 127 -5.03 -3.30 8.70
CA ASN A 127 -6.24 -2.50 8.42
C ASN A 127 -6.57 -2.42 6.94
N LEU A 128 -5.57 -2.67 6.09
CA LEU A 128 -5.68 -2.48 4.66
C LEU A 128 -6.51 -3.60 4.02
N MET A 129 -7.39 -3.21 3.12
CA MET A 129 -8.05 -4.09 2.14
C MET A 129 -7.85 -3.50 0.76
N ILE A 130 -7.57 -4.34 -0.21
CA ILE A 130 -7.33 -3.94 -1.59
C ILE A 130 -8.42 -4.49 -2.50
N ALA A 131 -9.02 -3.58 -3.30
CA ALA A 131 -9.78 -3.91 -4.50
C ALA A 131 -8.91 -3.56 -5.71
N ASN A 132 -8.49 -4.55 -6.49
CA ASN A 132 -7.51 -4.40 -7.54
C ASN A 132 -8.11 -4.60 -8.92
N ALA A 133 -7.83 -3.70 -9.85
CA ALA A 133 -8.25 -3.83 -11.24
C ALA A 133 -7.36 -4.80 -12.02
N THR A 134 -7.92 -5.50 -12.99
CA THR A 134 -7.17 -6.31 -13.95
C THR A 134 -6.16 -5.43 -14.71
N GLY A 135 -4.93 -5.90 -14.81
CA GLY A 135 -3.80 -5.21 -15.44
C GLY A 135 -2.48 -5.76 -14.90
N CYS A 136 -1.41 -4.98 -14.92
CA CYS A 136 -0.12 -5.38 -14.35
C CYS A 136 -0.27 -5.81 -12.89
N SER A 137 -0.99 -5.03 -12.09
CA SER A 137 -1.15 -5.29 -10.66
C SER A 137 -1.86 -6.62 -10.35
N SER A 138 -2.80 -7.08 -11.18
CA SER A 138 -3.41 -8.39 -11.02
C SER A 138 -2.49 -9.54 -11.45
N ILE A 139 -1.63 -9.29 -12.43
CA ILE A 139 -0.70 -10.32 -12.94
C ILE A 139 0.45 -10.53 -11.95
N TYR A 140 1.13 -9.48 -11.52
CA TYR A 140 2.26 -9.65 -10.59
C TYR A 140 1.83 -10.00 -9.18
N SER A 141 0.56 -9.81 -8.81
CA SER A 141 0.01 -10.22 -7.51
C SER A 141 -0.73 -11.56 -7.55
N GLY A 142 -0.98 -12.13 -8.72
CA GLY A 142 -1.79 -13.34 -8.91
C GLY A 142 -1.00 -14.64 -9.13
N SER A 143 0.29 -14.66 -8.89
CA SER A 143 1.15 -15.83 -9.16
C SER A 143 0.99 -16.92 -8.08
N VAL A 144 0.19 -17.94 -8.37
CA VAL A 144 0.06 -19.13 -7.51
C VAL A 144 1.32 -20.01 -7.69
N PRO A 145 1.90 -20.60 -6.61
CA PRO A 145 1.44 -20.62 -5.23
C PRO A 145 1.90 -19.43 -4.37
N SER A 146 2.71 -18.54 -4.91
CA SER A 146 3.39 -17.47 -4.17
C SER A 146 2.64 -16.15 -4.32
N MET A 147 1.59 -15.95 -3.53
CA MET A 147 0.93 -14.65 -3.46
C MET A 147 1.84 -13.65 -2.72
N PRO A 148 2.12 -12.46 -3.30
CA PRO A 148 3.03 -11.49 -2.70
C PRO A 148 2.43 -10.70 -1.55
N TYR A 149 1.17 -10.93 -1.18
CA TYR A 149 0.44 -10.20 -0.16
C TYR A 149 -0.06 -11.10 0.97
N SER A 150 -0.14 -10.52 2.17
CA SER A 150 -0.71 -11.16 3.36
C SER A 150 -1.86 -10.36 3.98
N ILE A 151 -2.50 -9.50 3.20
CA ILE A 151 -3.70 -8.72 3.53
C ILE A 151 -4.88 -9.15 2.65
N PRO A 152 -6.13 -8.83 3.01
CA PRO A 152 -7.26 -9.03 2.13
C PRO A 152 -7.08 -8.31 0.80
N TRP A 153 -7.06 -9.08 -0.28
CA TRP A 153 -6.84 -8.62 -1.64
C TRP A 153 -7.84 -9.31 -2.56
N ALA A 154 -8.63 -8.52 -3.26
CA ALA A 154 -9.60 -9.03 -4.22
C ALA A 154 -9.44 -8.30 -5.54
N SER A 155 -9.57 -9.02 -6.66
CA SER A 155 -9.44 -8.46 -7.99
C SER A 155 -10.76 -8.55 -8.75
N SER A 156 -11.04 -7.52 -9.55
CA SER A 156 -12.15 -7.42 -10.47
C SER A 156 -11.64 -6.97 -11.85
N LEU A 157 -12.50 -6.86 -12.82
CA LEU A 157 -12.15 -6.33 -14.13
C LEU A 157 -11.80 -4.83 -14.03
N PHE A 158 -10.99 -4.34 -14.96
CA PHE A 158 -10.60 -2.93 -14.97
C PHE A 158 -11.76 -1.99 -15.35
N GLU A 159 -12.84 -2.54 -15.92
CA GLU A 159 -14.05 -1.80 -16.28
C GLU A 159 -14.90 -1.41 -15.07
N ASP A 160 -14.91 -2.25 -14.00
CA ASP A 160 -15.87 -2.15 -12.88
C ASP A 160 -15.22 -2.10 -11.50
N ASN A 161 -13.89 -2.01 -11.43
CA ASN A 161 -13.19 -2.19 -10.16
C ASN A 161 -13.49 -1.10 -9.12
N THR A 162 -13.84 0.11 -9.53
CA THR A 162 -14.19 1.16 -8.57
C THR A 162 -15.51 0.83 -7.89
N GLU A 163 -16.51 0.42 -8.66
CA GLU A 163 -17.83 0.01 -8.14
C GLU A 163 -17.72 -1.28 -7.32
N TYR A 164 -16.85 -2.20 -7.73
CA TYR A 164 -16.53 -3.40 -6.96
C TYR A 164 -15.97 -3.05 -5.58
N GLY A 165 -14.97 -2.15 -5.52
CA GLY A 165 -14.42 -1.63 -4.27
C GLY A 165 -15.48 -0.91 -3.43
N TYR A 166 -16.28 -0.07 -4.05
CA TYR A 166 -17.43 0.59 -3.40
C TYR A 166 -18.39 -0.44 -2.77
N GLY A 167 -18.72 -1.51 -3.50
CA GLY A 167 -19.56 -2.61 -2.99
C GLY A 167 -18.94 -3.33 -1.79
N ILE A 168 -17.61 -3.54 -1.79
CA ILE A 168 -16.88 -4.10 -0.63
C ILE A 168 -17.03 -3.19 0.58
N LEU A 169 -16.84 -1.86 0.42
CA LEU A 169 -17.00 -0.89 1.50
C LEU A 169 -18.41 -0.93 2.08
N GLN A 170 -19.44 -0.94 1.24
CA GLN A 170 -20.84 -1.06 1.68
C GLN A 170 -21.05 -2.35 2.50
N GLY A 171 -20.49 -3.47 2.05
CA GLY A 171 -20.54 -4.74 2.76
C GLY A 171 -19.88 -4.67 4.15
N ILE A 172 -18.75 -3.97 4.28
CA ILE A 172 -18.07 -3.73 5.55
C ILE A 172 -18.94 -2.87 6.46
N ASN A 173 -19.47 -1.76 5.95
CA ASN A 173 -20.30 -0.83 6.69
C ASN A 173 -21.56 -1.51 7.25
N ILE A 174 -22.25 -2.31 6.43
CA ILE A 174 -23.40 -3.10 6.86
C ILE A 174 -23.05 -4.06 8.00
N LYS A 175 -21.91 -4.73 7.94
CA LYS A 175 -21.46 -5.65 9.00
C LYS A 175 -21.13 -4.88 10.29
N ARG A 176 -20.47 -3.75 10.19
CA ARG A 176 -20.17 -2.88 11.33
C ARG A 176 -21.43 -2.30 11.97
N ASP A 177 -22.41 -1.92 11.17
CA ASP A 177 -23.73 -1.48 11.67
C ASP A 177 -24.48 -2.61 12.40
N LYS A 178 -24.40 -3.85 11.91
CA LYS A 178 -24.96 -5.01 12.61
C LYS A 178 -24.27 -5.24 13.96
N ILE A 179 -22.95 -5.12 14.05
CA ILE A 179 -22.20 -5.17 15.31
C ILE A 179 -22.66 -4.05 16.25
N LYS A 180 -22.76 -2.81 15.74
CA LYS A 180 -23.24 -1.65 16.49
C LYS A 180 -24.65 -1.86 17.06
N LYS A 181 -25.56 -2.39 16.23
CA LYS A 181 -26.93 -2.71 16.66
C LYS A 181 -26.92 -3.76 17.77
N TYR A 182 -26.18 -4.86 17.58
CA TYR A 182 -26.04 -5.90 18.61
C TYR A 182 -25.48 -5.34 19.92
N MET A 183 -24.39 -4.56 19.86
CA MET A 183 -23.74 -4.01 21.06
C MET A 183 -24.66 -3.02 21.81
N LYS A 184 -25.56 -2.30 21.13
CA LYS A 184 -26.55 -1.41 21.73
C LYS A 184 -27.59 -2.15 22.59
N GLU A 185 -27.81 -3.44 22.36
CA GLU A 185 -28.71 -4.27 23.20
C GLU A 185 -28.14 -4.52 24.62
N TYR A 186 -26.85 -4.20 24.81
CA TYR A 186 -26.13 -4.37 26.09
C TYR A 186 -25.68 -3.01 26.68
N PRO A 187 -26.58 -2.07 27.03
CA PRO A 187 -26.21 -0.70 27.38
C PRO A 187 -25.37 -0.57 28.66
N ARG A 188 -25.33 -1.60 29.49
CA ARG A 188 -24.51 -1.65 30.72
C ARG A 188 -23.10 -2.15 30.46
N ASN A 189 -22.81 -2.66 29.27
CA ASN A 189 -21.48 -3.15 28.91
C ASN A 189 -20.58 -1.97 28.53
N LYS A 190 -19.65 -1.61 29.43
CA LYS A 190 -18.73 -0.47 29.24
C LYS A 190 -17.83 -0.66 28.03
N LEU A 191 -17.43 -1.92 27.72
CA LEU A 191 -16.58 -2.23 26.57
C LEU A 191 -17.29 -1.96 25.25
N PHE A 192 -18.56 -2.36 25.14
CA PHE A 192 -19.38 -2.12 23.95
C PHE A 192 -19.66 -0.64 23.76
N LYS A 193 -19.95 0.09 24.84
CA LYS A 193 -20.10 1.54 24.76
C LYS A 193 -18.84 2.23 24.26
N LYS A 194 -17.66 1.82 24.78
CA LYS A 194 -16.36 2.33 24.33
C LYS A 194 -16.15 2.13 22.82
N TRP A 195 -16.53 0.96 22.28
CA TRP A 195 -16.44 0.69 20.85
C TRP A 195 -17.39 1.56 20.03
N ILE A 196 -18.66 1.67 20.43
CA ILE A 196 -19.68 2.46 19.72
C ILE A 196 -19.26 3.93 19.61
N GLU A 197 -18.62 4.48 20.63
CA GLU A 197 -18.17 5.87 20.68
C GLU A 197 -16.86 6.09 19.90
N ASN A 198 -16.14 5.02 19.55
CA ASN A 198 -14.80 5.10 18.93
C ASN A 198 -14.63 4.12 17.77
N MET A 199 -15.65 3.93 16.96
CA MET A 199 -15.65 2.91 15.90
C MET A 199 -14.49 3.07 14.91
N ASP A 200 -14.03 4.30 14.64
CA ASP A 200 -12.99 4.58 13.66
C ASP A 200 -11.58 4.65 14.26
N ASN A 201 -11.47 4.48 15.58
CA ASN A 201 -10.18 4.43 16.26
C ASN A 201 -9.66 2.99 16.35
N TYR A 202 -8.62 2.70 15.56
CA TYR A 202 -8.05 1.35 15.48
C TYR A 202 -7.58 0.78 16.82
N ASP A 203 -6.83 1.57 17.61
CA ASP A 203 -6.24 1.10 18.86
C ASP A 203 -7.32 0.77 19.88
N ILE A 204 -8.35 1.60 19.97
CA ILE A 204 -9.50 1.35 20.83
C ILE A 204 -10.30 0.13 20.36
N CYS A 205 -10.54 0.02 19.05
CA CYS A 205 -11.24 -1.14 18.50
C CYS A 205 -10.45 -2.44 18.71
N LYS A 206 -9.12 -2.40 18.63
CA LYS A 206 -8.24 -3.54 18.89
C LYS A 206 -8.33 -3.95 20.36
N GLU A 207 -8.19 -3.02 21.28
CA GLU A 207 -8.36 -3.27 22.73
C GLU A 207 -9.72 -3.91 23.02
N VAL A 208 -10.78 -3.39 22.41
CA VAL A 208 -12.13 -3.94 22.56
C VAL A 208 -12.21 -5.35 22.02
N LYS A 209 -11.70 -5.59 20.80
CA LYS A 209 -11.68 -6.91 20.16
C LYS A 209 -11.00 -7.96 21.05
N GLU A 210 -9.88 -7.60 21.66
CA GLU A 210 -9.10 -8.50 22.53
C GLU A 210 -9.79 -8.81 23.88
N ASN A 211 -10.65 -7.92 24.36
CA ASN A 211 -11.31 -8.03 25.66
C ASN A 211 -12.77 -8.49 25.60
N ILE A 212 -13.32 -8.79 24.41
CA ILE A 212 -14.68 -9.36 24.27
C ILE A 212 -14.69 -10.82 24.75
N ASP A 213 -15.67 -11.14 25.62
CA ASP A 213 -15.98 -12.54 25.96
C ASP A 213 -16.83 -13.18 24.84
N TYR A 214 -16.17 -13.75 23.85
CA TYR A 214 -16.83 -14.36 22.70
C TYR A 214 -17.67 -15.59 23.05
N LYS A 215 -17.45 -16.21 24.22
CA LYS A 215 -18.29 -17.32 24.69
C LYS A 215 -19.67 -16.81 25.09
N LYS A 216 -19.74 -15.63 25.69
CA LYS A 216 -21.01 -14.96 26.03
C LYS A 216 -21.65 -14.25 24.85
N HIS A 217 -20.86 -13.87 23.85
CA HIS A 217 -21.28 -13.13 22.66
C HIS A 217 -20.86 -13.84 21.38
N PRO A 218 -21.39 -15.07 21.11
CA PRO A 218 -20.96 -15.86 19.95
C PRO A 218 -21.22 -15.13 18.61
N TYR A 219 -22.26 -14.32 18.50
CA TYR A 219 -22.53 -13.50 17.33
C TYR A 219 -21.34 -12.59 16.95
N LEU A 220 -20.63 -12.03 17.93
CA LEU A 220 -19.47 -11.19 17.68
C LEU A 220 -18.24 -12.00 17.26
N ASN A 221 -18.18 -13.31 17.58
CA ASN A 221 -17.09 -14.15 17.14
C ASN A 221 -17.08 -14.33 15.61
N ASP A 222 -18.24 -14.47 14.99
CA ASP A 222 -18.39 -14.61 13.54
C ASP A 222 -18.09 -13.31 12.81
N MET A 223 -18.16 -12.18 13.51
CA MET A 223 -17.93 -10.83 12.98
C MET A 223 -16.67 -10.17 13.53
N LYS A 224 -15.80 -10.88 14.20
CA LYS A 224 -14.64 -10.35 14.94
C LYS A 224 -13.69 -9.49 14.08
N ASP A 225 -13.59 -9.80 12.78
CA ASP A 225 -12.69 -9.08 11.87
C ASP A 225 -13.24 -7.71 11.44
N TYR A 226 -14.54 -7.49 11.62
CA TYR A 226 -15.21 -6.21 11.35
C TYR A 226 -15.33 -5.32 12.60
N ILE A 227 -14.87 -5.79 13.76
CA ILE A 227 -14.71 -4.94 14.95
C ILE A 227 -13.65 -3.89 14.72
N LEU A 228 -12.57 -4.23 13.98
CA LEU A 228 -11.56 -3.28 13.57
C LEU A 228 -12.04 -2.43 12.39
N PRO A 229 -11.73 -1.12 12.34
CA PRO A 229 -11.93 -0.32 11.14
C PRO A 229 -11.05 -0.84 10.01
N LYS A 230 -11.56 -0.81 8.79
CA LYS A 230 -10.82 -1.22 7.59
C LYS A 230 -10.61 -0.02 6.68
N GLN A 231 -9.41 0.07 6.13
CA GLN A 231 -9.04 1.03 5.09
C GLN A 231 -9.16 0.34 3.74
N LEU A 232 -10.19 0.67 2.99
CA LEU A 232 -10.35 0.16 1.62
C LEU A 232 -9.58 1.05 0.65
N TRP A 233 -8.72 0.42 -0.15
CA TRP A 233 -8.01 1.06 -1.25
C TRP A 233 -8.31 0.35 -2.56
N VAL A 234 -8.71 1.13 -3.54
CA VAL A 234 -8.94 0.67 -4.92
C VAL A 234 -7.69 0.96 -5.72
N LEU A 235 -7.12 -0.05 -6.38
CA LEU A 235 -5.92 0.06 -7.19
C LEU A 235 -6.23 -0.28 -8.64
N GLY A 236 -5.65 0.46 -9.58
CA GLY A 236 -5.74 0.13 -10.99
C GLY A 236 -4.91 1.05 -11.86
N GLY A 237 -4.62 0.59 -13.07
CA GLY A 237 -3.82 1.31 -14.06
C GLY A 237 -4.67 2.19 -14.99
N ASP A 238 -4.13 2.45 -16.18
CA ASP A 238 -4.70 3.40 -17.14
C ASP A 238 -6.12 3.04 -17.58
N GLY A 239 -6.40 1.78 -17.91
CA GLY A 239 -7.71 1.34 -18.37
C GLY A 239 -8.81 1.55 -17.33
N PHE A 240 -8.49 1.27 -16.09
CA PHE A 240 -9.34 1.47 -14.93
C PHE A 240 -9.69 2.95 -14.71
N ALA A 241 -8.70 3.84 -14.78
CA ALA A 241 -8.88 5.22 -14.34
C ALA A 241 -9.13 6.22 -15.48
N TYR A 242 -8.54 6.00 -16.64
CA TYR A 242 -8.57 6.97 -17.73
C TYR A 242 -9.52 6.62 -18.87
N ASP A 243 -9.75 5.33 -19.08
CA ASP A 243 -10.48 4.81 -20.24
C ASP A 243 -11.82 4.19 -19.86
N ILE A 244 -12.01 2.88 -20.06
CA ILE A 244 -13.31 2.23 -19.92
C ILE A 244 -13.85 2.25 -18.49
N GLY A 245 -12.98 2.10 -17.48
CA GLY A 245 -13.37 2.13 -16.06
C GLY A 245 -13.67 3.52 -15.52
N TYR A 246 -13.44 4.59 -16.31
CA TYR A 246 -13.64 5.96 -15.84
C TYR A 246 -15.09 6.26 -15.44
N GLY A 247 -16.07 5.67 -16.11
CA GLY A 247 -17.49 5.90 -15.78
C GLY A 247 -17.82 5.48 -14.34
N GLY A 248 -17.34 4.31 -13.91
CA GLY A 248 -17.49 3.85 -12.54
C GLY A 248 -16.67 4.67 -11.55
N LEU A 249 -15.44 5.04 -11.92
CA LEU A 249 -14.62 5.93 -11.12
C LEU A 249 -15.32 7.26 -10.86
N ASP A 250 -15.86 7.91 -11.89
CA ASP A 250 -16.60 9.17 -11.78
C ASP A 250 -17.82 9.04 -10.87
N HIS A 251 -18.58 7.95 -11.01
CA HIS A 251 -19.74 7.66 -10.15
C HIS A 251 -19.37 7.54 -8.68
N VAL A 252 -18.27 6.86 -8.36
CA VAL A 252 -17.80 6.71 -6.97
C VAL A 252 -17.24 8.00 -6.43
N LEU A 253 -16.51 8.79 -7.24
CA LEU A 253 -16.05 10.13 -6.84
C LEU A 253 -17.20 11.10 -6.54
N ALA A 254 -18.35 10.95 -7.23
CA ALA A 254 -19.55 11.74 -6.97
C ALA A 254 -20.29 11.33 -5.68
N SER A 255 -19.93 10.17 -5.07
CA SER A 255 -20.51 9.73 -3.80
C SER A 255 -19.86 10.44 -2.61
N ASN A 256 -20.45 10.28 -1.41
CA ASN A 256 -19.84 10.73 -0.15
C ASN A 256 -19.19 9.59 0.64
N GLU A 257 -18.91 8.46 -0.03
CA GLU A 257 -18.37 7.28 0.62
C GLU A 257 -16.84 7.35 0.74
N ASP A 258 -16.31 6.82 1.84
CA ASP A 258 -14.87 6.83 2.15
C ASP A 258 -14.12 5.75 1.34
N VAL A 259 -13.95 5.98 0.04
CA VAL A 259 -13.21 5.12 -0.90
C VAL A 259 -11.90 5.77 -1.27
N ASN A 260 -10.79 5.12 -0.93
CA ASN A 260 -9.47 5.61 -1.31
C ASN A 260 -9.03 4.96 -2.63
N ILE A 261 -8.64 5.76 -3.61
CA ILE A 261 -8.30 5.32 -4.97
C ILE A 261 -6.85 5.71 -5.27
N LEU A 262 -6.01 4.72 -5.53
CA LEU A 262 -4.62 4.90 -5.98
C LEU A 262 -4.52 4.48 -7.44
N VAL A 263 -4.25 5.43 -8.32
CA VAL A 263 -4.11 5.19 -9.75
C VAL A 263 -2.65 4.92 -10.08
N LEU A 264 -2.38 3.73 -10.58
CA LEU A 264 -1.06 3.28 -11.04
C LEU A 264 -0.89 3.75 -12.50
N ASP A 265 -0.55 5.04 -12.67
CA ASP A 265 -0.45 5.68 -14.00
C ASP A 265 0.90 5.36 -14.65
N THR A 266 0.90 4.49 -15.62
CA THR A 266 2.08 4.13 -16.42
C THR A 266 2.11 4.77 -17.80
N GLU A 267 1.13 5.62 -18.10
CA GLU A 267 0.98 6.36 -19.36
C GLU A 267 0.78 5.48 -20.62
N VAL A 268 0.64 4.17 -20.43
CA VAL A 268 0.35 3.18 -21.46
C VAL A 268 -0.35 1.96 -20.85
N TYR A 269 -1.02 1.14 -21.66
CA TYR A 269 -1.45 -0.20 -21.25
C TYR A 269 -0.25 -1.14 -21.20
N SER A 270 0.50 -1.12 -20.10
CA SER A 270 1.76 -1.85 -19.96
C SER A 270 1.58 -3.36 -20.09
N ASN A 271 0.57 -3.92 -19.44
CA ASN A 271 0.33 -5.36 -19.35
C ASN A 271 0.02 -6.02 -20.69
N THR A 272 -0.73 -5.34 -21.56
CA THR A 272 -1.21 -5.89 -22.84
C THR A 272 -0.27 -5.64 -24.01
N GLY A 273 0.81 -4.86 -23.83
CA GLY A 273 1.82 -4.65 -24.85
C GLY A 273 2.12 -3.19 -25.20
N GLY A 274 1.90 -2.26 -24.27
CA GLY A 274 2.33 -0.88 -24.41
C GLY A 274 1.46 -0.06 -25.38
N GLN A 275 0.16 -0.30 -25.40
CA GLN A 275 -0.79 0.50 -26.20
C GLN A 275 -1.00 1.87 -25.57
N SER A 276 -1.24 2.86 -26.42
CA SER A 276 -1.59 4.22 -25.99
C SER A 276 -2.91 4.22 -25.20
N SER A 277 -2.91 4.93 -24.08
CA SER A 277 -4.09 5.20 -23.25
C SER A 277 -4.47 6.67 -23.31
N LYS A 278 -5.57 7.08 -22.67
CA LYS A 278 -5.86 8.50 -22.47
C LYS A 278 -4.89 9.18 -21.50
N SER A 279 -4.11 8.41 -20.73
CA SER A 279 -3.02 8.91 -19.90
C SER A 279 -1.73 9.17 -20.68
N SER A 280 -1.55 8.60 -21.88
CA SER A 280 -0.35 8.83 -22.67
C SER A 280 -0.20 10.30 -23.05
N ASN A 281 1.03 10.82 -22.99
CA ASN A 281 1.32 12.20 -23.35
C ASN A 281 1.19 12.44 -24.86
N ILE A 282 0.90 13.69 -25.25
CA ILE A 282 0.92 14.08 -26.65
C ILE A 282 2.31 13.84 -27.26
N GLY A 283 2.36 13.33 -28.47
CA GLY A 283 3.59 12.98 -29.18
C GLY A 283 4.23 11.66 -28.76
N SER A 284 3.74 10.99 -27.70
CA SER A 284 4.30 9.70 -27.29
C SER A 284 4.04 8.61 -28.34
N VAL A 285 5.08 7.83 -28.64
CA VAL A 285 5.03 6.68 -29.52
C VAL A 285 4.70 5.43 -28.67
N ALA A 286 3.63 4.73 -29.05
CA ALA A 286 3.17 3.54 -28.37
C ALA A 286 2.54 2.58 -29.40
N SER A 287 2.20 1.36 -28.99
CA SER A 287 1.43 0.45 -29.85
C SER A 287 0.12 1.14 -30.29
N PHE A 288 -0.20 1.05 -31.55
CA PHE A 288 -1.30 1.71 -32.28
C PHE A 288 -1.19 3.24 -32.45
N THR A 289 -0.08 3.85 -32.02
CA THR A 289 0.23 5.26 -32.22
C THR A 289 1.69 5.44 -32.65
N SER A 290 2.10 4.72 -33.71
CA SER A 290 3.48 4.72 -34.23
C SER A 290 3.98 6.08 -34.71
N ASN A 291 3.06 6.96 -35.15
CA ASN A 291 3.38 8.33 -35.57
C ASN A 291 3.32 9.36 -34.43
N GLY A 292 3.18 8.90 -33.19
CA GLY A 292 2.96 9.74 -32.02
C GLY A 292 1.47 9.99 -31.75
N LYS A 293 1.12 10.08 -30.48
CA LYS A 293 -0.24 10.41 -30.05
C LYS A 293 -0.57 11.87 -30.36
N ASP A 294 -1.67 12.12 -31.02
CA ASP A 294 -2.13 13.44 -31.43
C ASP A 294 -3.07 14.12 -30.42
N ASN A 295 -3.58 13.36 -29.44
CA ASN A 295 -4.48 13.86 -28.41
C ASN A 295 -3.74 14.15 -27.08
N TYR A 296 -4.22 15.16 -26.36
CA TYR A 296 -3.68 15.50 -25.03
C TYR A 296 -3.97 14.41 -24.00
N LYS A 297 -3.08 14.32 -23.00
CA LYS A 297 -3.29 13.51 -21.80
C LYS A 297 -4.55 14.00 -21.08
N LYS A 298 -5.42 13.07 -20.69
CA LYS A 298 -6.56 13.34 -19.81
C LYS A 298 -6.05 13.73 -18.43
N ASP A 299 -6.38 14.93 -17.98
CA ASP A 299 -6.02 15.41 -16.65
C ASP A 299 -7.04 14.90 -15.61
N LEU A 300 -6.79 13.69 -15.13
CA LEU A 300 -7.68 13.00 -14.21
C LEU A 300 -7.80 13.73 -12.86
N ALA A 301 -6.67 14.24 -12.35
CA ALA A 301 -6.64 14.98 -11.09
C ALA A 301 -7.51 16.24 -11.17
N ARG A 302 -7.38 17.01 -12.26
CA ARG A 302 -8.17 18.22 -12.47
C ARG A 302 -9.66 17.94 -12.63
N ILE A 303 -10.02 16.83 -13.29
CA ILE A 303 -11.41 16.42 -13.42
C ILE A 303 -11.98 16.07 -12.05
N ALA A 304 -11.26 15.29 -11.23
CA ALA A 304 -11.70 14.92 -9.88
C ALA A 304 -11.86 16.16 -8.98
N MET A 305 -11.05 17.19 -9.15
CA MET A 305 -11.18 18.47 -8.42
C MET A 305 -12.47 19.24 -8.73
N CYS A 306 -13.23 18.84 -9.75
CA CYS A 306 -14.58 19.38 -9.98
C CYS A 306 -15.57 18.96 -8.90
N TYR A 307 -15.27 17.90 -8.15
CA TYR A 307 -16.02 17.50 -6.97
C TYR A 307 -15.36 18.10 -5.71
N PRO A 308 -15.96 19.11 -5.06
CA PRO A 308 -15.29 19.85 -3.99
C PRO A 308 -15.08 19.02 -2.71
N HIS A 309 -15.75 17.88 -2.57
CA HIS A 309 -15.64 16.95 -1.44
C HIS A 309 -14.59 15.84 -1.65
N VAL A 310 -13.96 15.77 -2.83
CA VAL A 310 -12.95 14.74 -3.13
C VAL A 310 -11.56 15.24 -2.74
N TYR A 311 -10.83 14.42 -1.97
CA TYR A 311 -9.41 14.66 -1.74
C TYR A 311 -8.60 14.24 -2.99
N VAL A 312 -7.77 15.14 -3.50
CA VAL A 312 -6.96 14.87 -4.70
C VAL A 312 -5.48 15.19 -4.42
N ALA A 313 -4.59 14.26 -4.72
CA ALA A 313 -3.15 14.47 -4.63
C ALA A 313 -2.41 13.70 -5.73
N SER A 314 -1.55 14.37 -6.49
CA SER A 314 -0.63 13.73 -7.43
C SER A 314 0.72 13.49 -6.78
N VAL A 315 1.25 12.28 -6.90
CA VAL A 315 2.46 11.86 -6.17
C VAL A 315 3.48 11.18 -7.08
N ASN A 316 4.76 11.36 -6.75
CA ASN A 316 5.85 10.61 -7.35
C ASN A 316 6.85 10.18 -6.26
N ILE A 317 6.90 8.88 -5.97
CA ILE A 317 7.76 8.32 -4.90
C ILE A 317 9.25 8.45 -5.25
N GLY A 318 9.60 8.47 -6.53
CA GLY A 318 10.96 8.70 -6.99
C GLY A 318 11.44 10.12 -6.72
N TYR A 319 10.55 11.09 -6.82
CA TYR A 319 10.83 12.50 -6.57
C TYR A 319 10.73 12.86 -5.08
N ASN A 320 9.60 12.52 -4.43
CA ASN A 320 9.38 12.89 -3.02
C ASN A 320 8.60 11.81 -2.25
N LYS A 321 9.33 11.01 -1.50
CA LYS A 321 8.77 9.93 -0.68
C LYS A 321 7.90 10.43 0.49
N GLU A 322 8.27 11.56 1.09
CA GLU A 322 7.51 12.16 2.20
C GLU A 322 6.16 12.70 1.72
N GLN A 323 6.11 13.27 0.51
CA GLN A 323 4.86 13.72 -0.11
C GLN A 323 3.90 12.54 -0.29
N TYR A 324 4.39 11.39 -0.78
CA TYR A 324 3.57 10.19 -0.91
C TYR A 324 3.00 9.74 0.44
N LEU A 325 3.84 9.65 1.47
CA LEU A 325 3.38 9.27 2.82
C LEU A 325 2.34 10.24 3.37
N LYS A 326 2.55 11.54 3.15
CA LYS A 326 1.60 12.57 3.55
C LYS A 326 0.26 12.40 2.82
N ALA A 327 0.29 12.23 1.50
CA ALA A 327 -0.90 12.09 0.68
C ALA A 327 -1.78 10.89 1.09
N ILE A 328 -1.17 9.69 1.26
CA ILE A 328 -1.94 8.52 1.68
C ILE A 328 -2.48 8.64 3.11
N LYS A 329 -1.77 9.36 3.98
CA LYS A 329 -2.26 9.64 5.34
C LYS A 329 -3.41 10.63 5.33
N GLU A 330 -3.32 11.70 4.57
CA GLU A 330 -4.41 12.68 4.44
C GLU A 330 -5.65 12.05 3.80
N ALA A 331 -5.47 11.24 2.74
CA ALA A 331 -6.56 10.46 2.14
C ALA A 331 -7.25 9.55 3.17
N SER A 332 -6.47 8.83 3.99
CA SER A 332 -7.04 7.92 5.01
C SER A 332 -7.79 8.61 6.15
N LEU A 333 -7.62 9.91 6.31
CA LEU A 333 -8.30 10.73 7.32
C LEU A 333 -9.42 11.59 6.73
N HIS A 334 -9.51 11.62 5.41
CA HIS A 334 -10.55 12.35 4.70
C HIS A 334 -11.88 11.58 4.80
N ASN A 335 -12.96 12.29 5.09
CA ASN A 335 -14.31 11.73 5.08
C ASN A 335 -14.91 11.94 3.68
N GLY A 336 -14.78 10.95 2.83
CA GLY A 336 -15.25 10.98 1.45
C GLY A 336 -14.23 10.35 0.49
N PRO A 337 -14.50 10.37 -0.80
CA PRO A 337 -13.61 9.77 -1.79
C PRO A 337 -12.26 10.48 -1.88
N SER A 338 -11.22 9.70 -2.11
CA SER A 338 -9.86 10.21 -2.33
C SER A 338 -9.30 9.66 -3.62
N LEU A 339 -8.66 10.51 -4.43
CA LEU A 339 -8.00 10.11 -5.67
C LEU A 339 -6.53 10.51 -5.65
N ILE A 340 -5.65 9.52 -5.80
CA ILE A 340 -4.20 9.73 -5.82
C ILE A 340 -3.62 9.13 -7.10
N PRO A 341 -3.48 9.91 -8.20
CA PRO A 341 -2.67 9.52 -9.33
C PRO A 341 -1.18 9.49 -8.94
N MET A 342 -0.51 8.40 -9.27
CA MET A 342 0.94 8.24 -9.11
C MET A 342 1.63 8.17 -10.48
N TYR A 343 2.84 8.74 -10.56
CA TYR A 343 3.66 8.75 -11.76
C TYR A 343 5.03 8.11 -11.52
#